data_c7373f1d04ef92bf4806579eabc42bc4
#
_entry.id   c7373f1d04ef92bf4806579eabc42bc4
#
_cell.length_a   1.000
_cell.length_b   1.000
_cell.length_c   1.000
_cell.angle_alpha   90.00
_cell.angle_beta   90.00
_cell.angle_gamma   90.00
#
_symmetry.space_group_name_H-M   'P 1'
#
loop_
_entity.id
_entity.type
_entity.pdbx_description
1 polymer ?
#
loop_
_entity_poly.entity_id
_entity_poly.type
_entity_poly.pdbx_seq_one_letter_code
_entity_poly.pdbx_strand_id
1 'polypeptide(L)'
;IFPALPANAAIITIPSLFEPTGEEAASMDWVSTPATLHCAPLGWPGIRSAMHQMTSWFHRADPALLICDVSAEVAQLARICSVPHVKILQHGDRSDPGHRAAYDGAAGLLAPFHSDLAQPEWDDAMRSKTFFAGGLGVDLRVAEREVARQRIGIDPDEELILILSGGGGEGFGQAPLGVGARTCPSARWITIGKVQRDWHATEPGNIEHRGWVDNADDYVAAADLVISSTGNTTCQQILAAAKPWLAIPEWRYFDEQHRKADALAAAGVATTLRHLPSSAHGWTSAISETWTRHRPDRQR
;
A
#
# COMPACT_ATOMS: atom_id res chain seq x y z
N ILE A 1 14.10 -5.45 -6.51
CA ILE A 1 14.88 -4.48 -7.31
C ILE A 1 14.86 -3.17 -6.54
N PHE A 2 16.01 -2.66 -6.15
CA PHE A 2 16.11 -1.34 -5.53
C PHE A 2 16.06 -0.26 -6.63
N PRO A 3 15.41 0.89 -6.41
CA PRO A 3 15.50 2.01 -7.33
C PRO A 3 16.95 2.50 -7.43
N ALA A 4 17.28 3.21 -8.49
CA ALA A 4 18.58 3.85 -8.63
C ALA A 4 18.78 4.84 -7.46
N LEU A 5 19.78 4.58 -6.64
CA LEU A 5 20.09 5.44 -5.51
C LEU A 5 20.99 6.61 -5.94
N PRO A 6 20.89 7.77 -5.25
CA PRO A 6 21.83 8.86 -5.44
C PRO A 6 23.27 8.42 -5.19
N ALA A 7 24.25 9.03 -5.85
CA ALA A 7 25.65 8.64 -5.74
C ALA A 7 26.23 8.73 -4.32
N ASN A 8 25.61 9.50 -3.44
CA ASN A 8 25.98 9.66 -2.03
C ASN A 8 25.19 8.74 -1.07
N ALA A 9 24.39 7.80 -1.59
CA ALA A 9 23.67 6.82 -0.78
C ALA A 9 24.38 5.48 -0.77
N ALA A 10 24.36 4.80 0.37
CA ALA A 10 24.88 3.46 0.55
C ALA A 10 23.80 2.53 1.10
N ILE A 11 23.82 1.27 0.66
CA ILE A 11 22.93 0.22 1.16
C ILE A 11 23.70 -0.57 2.24
N ILE A 12 23.08 -0.69 3.41
CA ILE A 12 23.55 -1.58 4.47
C ILE A 12 22.47 -2.66 4.64
N THR A 13 22.84 -3.90 4.34
CA THR A 13 21.95 -5.05 4.52
C THR A 13 22.10 -5.58 5.95
N ILE A 14 20.97 -5.73 6.62
CA ILE A 14 20.90 -6.33 7.96
C ILE A 14 20.08 -7.63 7.88
N PRO A 15 20.28 -8.59 8.80
CA PRO A 15 19.41 -9.75 8.93
C PRO A 15 17.93 -9.35 9.15
N SER A 16 17.00 -10.19 8.70
CA SER A 16 15.57 -9.96 8.94
C SER A 16 15.27 -9.93 10.43
N LEU A 17 14.38 -9.03 10.83
CA LEU A 17 13.82 -9.00 12.19
C LEU A 17 12.58 -9.88 12.34
N PHE A 18 12.04 -10.40 11.23
CA PHE A 18 10.72 -11.03 11.16
C PHE A 18 10.77 -12.48 10.65
N GLU A 19 11.93 -12.92 10.18
CA GLU A 19 12.12 -14.26 9.62
C GLU A 19 13.18 -15.03 10.42
N PRO A 20 12.87 -16.27 10.84
CA PRO A 20 13.85 -17.11 11.52
C PRO A 20 14.99 -17.49 10.57
N THR A 21 16.17 -17.69 11.12
CA THR A 21 17.36 -18.15 10.39
C THR A 21 17.51 -19.68 10.40
N GLY A 22 16.72 -20.38 11.23
CA GLY A 22 16.84 -21.80 11.50
C GLY A 22 17.85 -22.14 12.61
N GLU A 23 18.48 -21.14 13.21
CA GLU A 23 19.47 -21.27 14.30
C GLU A 23 18.88 -20.86 15.67
N GLU A 24 17.57 -20.66 15.73
CA GLU A 24 16.88 -20.21 16.93
C GLU A 24 16.86 -21.28 18.01
N ALA A 25 17.05 -20.86 19.25
CA ALA A 25 16.97 -21.76 20.40
C ALA A 25 15.50 -22.03 20.77
N ALA A 26 14.98 -23.21 20.41
CA ALA A 26 13.61 -23.63 20.73
C ALA A 26 13.23 -23.51 22.21
N SER A 27 14.21 -23.55 23.11
CA SER A 27 14.02 -23.38 24.55
C SER A 27 13.52 -21.98 24.96
N MET A 28 13.51 -21.01 24.05
CA MET A 28 13.06 -19.64 24.33
C MET A 28 11.64 -19.33 23.84
N ASP A 29 11.00 -20.23 23.11
CA ASP A 29 9.67 -20.03 22.52
C ASP A 29 8.54 -19.89 23.56
N TRP A 30 8.80 -20.34 24.80
CA TRP A 30 7.83 -20.23 25.89
C TRP A 30 7.77 -18.84 26.53
N VAL A 31 8.72 -17.95 26.20
CA VAL A 31 8.74 -16.56 26.71
C VAL A 31 8.08 -15.65 25.69
N SER A 32 6.89 -15.19 25.99
CA SER A 32 6.16 -14.29 25.10
C SER A 32 6.85 -12.92 24.96
N THR A 33 6.75 -12.33 23.78
CA THR A 33 7.15 -10.93 23.54
C THR A 33 6.31 -10.00 24.43
N PRO A 34 6.92 -9.07 25.18
CA PRO A 34 6.18 -8.12 26.00
C PRO A 34 5.34 -7.18 25.12
N ALA A 35 4.21 -6.72 25.64
CA ALA A 35 3.27 -5.87 24.89
C ALA A 35 3.88 -4.58 24.30
N THR A 36 4.99 -4.09 24.89
CA THR A 36 5.73 -2.90 24.43
C THR A 36 6.67 -3.14 23.23
N LEU A 37 6.85 -4.40 22.86
CA LEU A 37 7.60 -4.81 21.67
C LEU A 37 6.66 -5.56 20.74
N HIS A 38 6.79 -5.35 19.45
CA HIS A 38 5.90 -5.94 18.48
C HIS A 38 6.41 -7.29 17.95
N CYS A 39 7.68 -7.33 17.57
CA CYS A 39 8.32 -8.55 17.08
C CYS A 39 9.75 -8.64 17.64
N ALA A 40 9.90 -9.27 18.82
CA ALA A 40 11.19 -9.44 19.49
C ALA A 40 11.27 -10.78 20.21
N PRO A 41 11.15 -11.91 19.49
CA PRO A 41 11.31 -13.25 20.09
C PRO A 41 12.71 -13.41 20.68
N LEU A 42 12.80 -14.16 21.76
CA LEU A 42 14.08 -14.43 22.41
C LEU A 42 14.85 -15.53 21.66
N GLY A 43 16.17 -15.48 21.80
CA GLY A 43 17.05 -16.53 21.25
C GLY A 43 17.31 -16.44 19.74
N TRP A 44 16.84 -15.39 19.06
CA TRP A 44 17.06 -15.18 17.63
C TRP A 44 18.39 -14.52 17.32
N PRO A 45 19.39 -15.25 16.74
CA PRO A 45 20.69 -14.68 16.39
C PRO A 45 20.59 -13.58 15.35
N GLY A 46 19.66 -13.70 14.40
CA GLY A 46 19.42 -12.69 13.35
C GLY A 46 19.04 -11.33 13.93
N ILE A 47 18.11 -11.29 14.89
CA ILE A 47 17.72 -10.04 15.57
C ILE A 47 18.94 -9.42 16.30
N ARG A 48 19.67 -10.23 17.05
CA ARG A 48 20.86 -9.76 17.78
C ARG A 48 21.91 -9.18 16.84
N SER A 49 22.17 -9.84 15.71
CA SER A 49 23.08 -9.38 14.69
C SER A 49 22.60 -8.08 14.02
N ALA A 50 21.33 -7.97 13.68
CA ALA A 50 20.75 -6.76 13.10
C ALA A 50 20.85 -5.57 14.06
N MET A 51 20.48 -5.76 15.34
CA MET A 51 20.59 -4.72 16.38
C MET A 51 22.03 -4.28 16.59
N HIS A 52 22.99 -5.23 16.62
CA HIS A 52 24.40 -4.91 16.71
C HIS A 52 24.90 -4.09 15.51
N GLN A 53 24.53 -4.44 14.30
CA GLN A 53 24.93 -3.71 13.10
C GLN A 53 24.38 -2.29 13.10
N MET A 54 23.09 -2.11 13.43
CA MET A 54 22.45 -0.80 13.50
C MET A 54 23.09 0.08 14.58
N THR A 55 23.27 -0.42 15.81
CA THR A 55 23.86 0.37 16.91
C THR A 55 25.31 0.72 16.64
N SER A 56 26.06 -0.19 16.04
CA SER A 56 27.46 0.08 15.62
C SER A 56 27.51 1.14 14.53
N TRP A 57 26.53 1.16 13.62
CA TRP A 57 26.44 2.21 12.61
C TRP A 57 26.03 3.54 13.23
N PHE A 58 25.04 3.58 14.13
CA PHE A 58 24.66 4.79 14.85
C PHE A 58 25.84 5.43 15.56
N HIS A 59 26.64 4.60 16.25
CA HIS A 59 27.82 5.08 16.95
C HIS A 59 28.89 5.69 16.02
N ARG A 60 29.12 5.07 14.85
CA ARG A 60 30.16 5.53 13.92
C ARG A 60 29.75 6.71 13.06
N ALA A 61 28.48 6.69 12.63
CA ALA A 61 27.96 7.63 11.64
C ALA A 61 27.38 8.90 12.27
N ASP A 62 27.03 8.86 13.58
CA ASP A 62 26.38 9.94 14.31
C ASP A 62 25.23 10.58 13.50
N PRO A 63 24.19 9.79 13.12
CA PRO A 63 23.20 10.26 12.18
C PRO A 63 22.36 11.39 12.77
N ALA A 64 22.23 12.47 12.05
CA ALA A 64 21.39 13.62 12.44
C ALA A 64 19.90 13.24 12.51
N LEU A 65 19.47 12.26 11.72
CA LEU A 65 18.08 11.79 11.66
C LEU A 65 18.00 10.37 11.10
N LEU A 66 17.15 9.55 11.69
CA LEU A 66 16.69 8.27 11.13
C LEU A 66 15.27 8.42 10.63
N ILE A 67 14.97 7.99 9.41
CA ILE A 67 13.60 7.78 8.95
C ILE A 67 13.30 6.29 9.09
N CYS A 68 12.33 5.96 9.94
CA CYS A 68 11.95 4.59 10.24
C CYS A 68 10.60 4.27 9.61
N ASP A 69 10.61 3.40 8.60
CA ASP A 69 9.40 2.79 8.05
C ASP A 69 9.14 1.45 8.78
N VAL A 70 7.93 0.95 8.76
CA VAL A 70 7.46 -0.33 9.32
C VAL A 70 7.87 -0.62 10.77
N SER A 71 9.13 -0.97 11.08
CA SER A 71 9.50 -1.55 12.38
C SER A 71 9.35 -0.59 13.58
N ALA A 72 8.54 -1.02 14.55
CA ALA A 72 8.43 -0.33 15.83
C ALA A 72 9.70 -0.48 16.69
N GLU A 73 10.35 -1.64 16.64
CA GLU A 73 11.56 -1.94 17.41
C GLU A 73 12.75 -1.09 16.96
N VAL A 74 12.89 -0.87 15.64
CA VAL A 74 13.96 0.00 15.11
C VAL A 74 13.74 1.45 15.52
N ALA A 75 12.49 1.92 15.56
CA ALA A 75 12.16 3.26 16.06
C ALA A 75 12.50 3.40 17.56
N GLN A 76 12.13 2.39 18.36
CA GLN A 76 12.46 2.36 19.79
C GLN A 76 13.99 2.25 20.01
N LEU A 77 14.70 1.44 19.21
CA LEU A 77 16.16 1.33 19.26
C LEU A 77 16.83 2.68 18.98
N ALA A 78 16.38 3.40 17.97
CA ALA A 78 16.89 4.74 17.67
C ALA A 78 16.74 5.67 18.88
N ARG A 79 15.57 5.66 19.52
CA ARG A 79 15.30 6.46 20.73
C ARG A 79 16.22 6.07 21.89
N ILE A 80 16.41 4.76 22.12
CA ILE A 80 17.31 4.25 23.17
C ILE A 80 18.76 4.66 22.91
N CYS A 81 19.17 4.68 21.62
CA CYS A 81 20.50 5.12 21.20
C CYS A 81 20.66 6.64 21.07
N SER A 82 19.70 7.44 21.55
CA SER A 82 19.70 8.91 21.43
C SER A 82 19.75 9.43 19.98
N VAL A 83 19.29 8.64 19.01
CA VAL A 83 19.19 9.05 17.60
C VAL A 83 17.81 9.64 17.34
N PRO A 84 17.72 10.91 16.90
CA PRO A 84 16.45 11.50 16.48
C PRO A 84 15.85 10.69 15.33
N HIS A 85 14.55 10.38 15.40
CA HIS A 85 13.91 9.67 14.31
C HIS A 85 12.52 10.22 13.97
N VAL A 86 12.19 10.08 12.69
CA VAL A 86 10.83 10.27 12.14
C VAL A 86 10.26 8.89 11.83
N LYS A 87 9.03 8.62 12.30
CA LYS A 87 8.33 7.37 12.02
C LYS A 87 7.32 7.58 10.90
N ILE A 88 7.39 6.73 9.87
CA ILE A 88 6.39 6.72 8.81
C ILE A 88 5.07 6.15 9.37
N LEU A 89 3.98 6.90 9.16
CA LEU A 89 2.63 6.45 9.50
C LEU A 89 2.06 5.57 8.39
N GLN A 90 1.43 4.51 8.80
CA GLN A 90 0.66 3.61 7.95
C GLN A 90 -0.75 3.49 8.51
N HIS A 91 -1.73 3.28 7.66
CA HIS A 91 -3.06 2.90 8.10
C HIS A 91 -3.02 1.53 8.80
N GLY A 92 -4.08 1.24 9.53
CA GLY A 92 -4.23 -0.04 10.20
C GLY A 92 -4.47 0.09 11.70
N ASP A 93 -4.83 -1.02 12.33
CA ASP A 93 -4.95 -1.09 13.79
C ASP A 93 -3.55 -1.25 14.41
N ARG A 94 -2.94 -0.12 14.73
CA ARG A 94 -1.61 0.00 15.34
C ARG A 94 -1.71 0.66 16.72
N SER A 95 -2.75 0.29 17.44
CA SER A 95 -3.04 0.80 18.79
C SER A 95 -2.29 0.07 19.89
N ASP A 96 -1.59 -1.02 19.55
CA ASP A 96 -0.82 -1.79 20.53
C ASP A 96 0.32 -0.96 21.15
N PRO A 97 0.74 -1.29 22.39
CA PRO A 97 1.76 -0.54 23.12
C PRO A 97 3.11 -0.41 22.39
N GLY A 98 3.49 -1.39 21.54
CA GLY A 98 4.73 -1.36 20.79
C GLY A 98 4.74 -0.28 19.71
N HIS A 99 3.67 -0.20 18.91
CA HIS A 99 3.50 0.88 17.94
C HIS A 99 3.35 2.24 18.63
N ARG A 100 2.56 2.32 19.73
CA ARG A 100 2.42 3.56 20.49
C ARG A 100 3.76 4.05 21.01
N ALA A 101 4.60 3.19 21.60
CA ALA A 101 5.93 3.57 22.06
C ALA A 101 6.83 4.09 20.91
N ALA A 102 6.74 3.49 19.73
CA ALA A 102 7.47 3.97 18.56
C ALA A 102 6.99 5.36 18.10
N TYR A 103 5.67 5.59 18.08
CA TYR A 103 5.10 6.90 17.72
C TYR A 103 5.44 7.95 18.77
N ASP A 104 5.27 7.65 20.05
CA ASP A 104 5.50 8.58 21.14
C ASP A 104 6.98 8.99 21.27
N GLY A 105 7.88 8.03 21.01
CA GLY A 105 9.33 8.24 21.02
C GLY A 105 9.88 9.03 19.83
N ALA A 106 9.13 9.15 18.73
CA ALA A 106 9.56 9.83 17.52
C ALA A 106 9.59 11.35 17.69
N ALA A 107 10.58 12.00 17.08
CA ALA A 107 10.68 13.47 17.00
C ALA A 107 9.57 14.06 16.12
N GLY A 108 9.10 13.30 15.13
CA GLY A 108 7.98 13.63 14.26
C GLY A 108 7.43 12.39 13.58
N LEU A 109 6.22 12.51 13.00
CA LEU A 109 5.58 11.48 12.23
C LEU A 109 5.41 11.97 10.79
N LEU A 110 5.56 11.07 9.82
CA LEU A 110 5.39 11.38 8.40
C LEU A 110 4.29 10.50 7.82
N ALA A 111 3.19 11.12 7.40
CA ALA A 111 2.12 10.47 6.66
C ALA A 111 2.35 10.68 5.16
N PRO A 112 2.61 9.62 4.36
CA PRO A 112 2.81 9.74 2.92
C PRO A 112 1.48 9.87 2.14
N PHE A 113 0.51 10.60 2.70
CA PHE A 113 -0.83 10.83 2.15
C PHE A 113 -1.42 12.12 2.72
N HIS A 114 -2.56 12.55 2.16
CA HIS A 114 -3.25 13.77 2.58
C HIS A 114 -3.89 13.61 3.97
N SER A 115 -4.03 14.72 4.70
CA SER A 115 -4.63 14.76 6.05
C SER A 115 -6.06 14.24 6.11
N ASP A 116 -6.83 14.35 5.04
CA ASP A 116 -8.20 13.83 4.96
C ASP A 116 -8.29 12.31 5.02
N LEU A 117 -7.16 11.63 4.80
CA LEU A 117 -7.04 10.18 4.96
C LEU A 117 -6.54 9.76 6.35
N ALA A 118 -6.43 10.71 7.30
CA ALA A 118 -6.06 10.38 8.67
C ALA A 118 -7.14 9.52 9.33
N GLN A 119 -6.70 8.46 10.02
CA GLN A 119 -7.64 7.62 10.77
C GLN A 119 -8.26 8.37 11.95
N PRO A 120 -9.54 8.15 12.27
CA PRO A 120 -10.19 8.82 13.36
C PRO A 120 -9.59 8.48 14.73
N GLU A 121 -8.99 7.29 14.87
CA GLU A 121 -8.37 6.81 16.12
C GLU A 121 -7.03 7.51 16.44
N TRP A 122 -6.44 8.25 15.50
CA TRP A 122 -5.22 9.02 15.78
C TRP A 122 -5.56 10.23 16.64
N ASP A 123 -5.02 10.23 17.83
CA ASP A 123 -5.24 11.30 18.81
C ASP A 123 -4.56 12.63 18.41
N ASP A 124 -4.89 13.68 19.14
CA ASP A 124 -4.35 15.03 18.88
C ASP A 124 -2.83 15.09 19.05
N ALA A 125 -2.26 14.29 19.95
CA ALA A 125 -0.82 14.23 20.13
C ALA A 125 -0.10 13.65 18.91
N MET A 126 -0.66 12.58 18.30
CA MET A 126 -0.16 12.04 17.04
C MET A 126 -0.33 13.06 15.90
N ARG A 127 -1.54 13.63 15.77
CA ARG A 127 -1.87 14.57 14.69
C ARG A 127 -0.98 15.81 14.72
N SER A 128 -0.72 16.38 15.90
CA SER A 128 0.05 17.61 16.08
C SER A 128 1.51 17.49 15.66
N LYS A 129 2.10 16.28 15.71
CA LYS A 129 3.47 16.03 15.25
C LYS A 129 3.57 15.31 13.91
N THR A 130 2.42 15.15 13.21
CA THR A 130 2.39 14.52 11.90
C THR A 130 2.52 15.54 10.78
N PHE A 131 3.51 15.34 9.92
CA PHE A 131 3.59 16.01 8.64
C PHE A 131 2.89 15.14 7.59
N PHE A 132 1.85 15.67 6.96
CA PHE A 132 1.12 15.03 5.87
C PHE A 132 1.73 15.49 4.54
N ALA A 133 2.35 14.56 3.82
CA ALA A 133 3.12 14.88 2.62
C ALA A 133 2.28 14.92 1.33
N GLY A 134 0.98 14.62 1.42
CA GLY A 134 0.11 14.52 0.24
C GLY A 134 0.35 13.24 -0.56
N GLY A 135 1.46 13.13 -1.27
CA GLY A 135 1.85 11.95 -2.03
C GLY A 135 3.37 11.79 -2.05
N LEU A 136 3.86 10.58 -1.76
CA LEU A 136 5.29 10.25 -1.83
C LEU A 136 5.51 8.97 -2.64
N GLY A 137 6.60 8.97 -3.43
CA GLY A 137 7.02 7.78 -4.17
C GLY A 137 6.28 7.53 -5.49
N VAL A 138 5.50 8.51 -5.95
CA VAL A 138 4.83 8.49 -7.25
C VAL A 138 5.07 9.80 -8.00
N ASP A 139 5.09 9.75 -9.33
CA ASP A 139 5.07 10.97 -10.14
C ASP A 139 3.62 11.49 -10.18
N LEU A 140 3.41 12.69 -9.67
CA LEU A 140 2.09 13.34 -9.67
C LEU A 140 1.74 13.97 -11.02
N ARG A 141 2.68 13.96 -11.97
CA ARG A 141 2.44 14.41 -13.35
C ARG A 141 1.76 13.31 -14.15
N VAL A 142 0.45 13.39 -14.24
CA VAL A 142 -0.37 12.43 -14.98
C VAL A 142 -0.40 12.80 -16.46
N ALA A 143 -0.18 11.83 -17.33
CA ALA A 143 -0.33 12.01 -18.77
C ALA A 143 -1.80 12.30 -19.14
N GLU A 144 -2.02 13.07 -20.20
CA GLU A 144 -3.35 13.21 -20.78
C GLU A 144 -3.87 11.85 -21.26
N ARG A 145 -5.18 11.60 -21.10
CA ARG A 145 -5.84 10.31 -21.38
C ARG A 145 -5.52 9.80 -22.80
N GLU A 146 -5.61 10.67 -23.79
CA GLU A 146 -5.37 10.33 -25.20
C GLU A 146 -3.91 9.94 -25.46
N VAL A 147 -2.97 10.65 -24.84
CA VAL A 147 -1.53 10.36 -24.93
C VAL A 147 -1.22 9.02 -24.28
N ALA A 148 -1.78 8.77 -23.11
CA ALA A 148 -1.61 7.50 -22.40
C ALA A 148 -2.19 6.33 -23.20
N ARG A 149 -3.39 6.49 -23.79
CA ARG A 149 -4.03 5.50 -24.65
C ARG A 149 -3.19 5.15 -25.88
N GLN A 150 -2.64 6.18 -26.55
CA GLN A 150 -1.73 5.95 -27.67
C GLN A 150 -0.51 5.12 -27.29
N ARG A 151 0.08 5.39 -26.12
CA ARG A 151 1.26 4.65 -25.63
C ARG A 151 0.99 3.18 -25.35
N ILE A 152 -0.21 2.85 -24.88
CA ILE A 152 -0.57 1.47 -24.52
C ILE A 152 -1.41 0.75 -25.58
N GLY A 153 -1.71 1.43 -26.71
CA GLY A 153 -2.44 0.85 -27.84
C GLY A 153 -3.92 0.62 -27.59
N ILE A 154 -4.60 1.61 -26.95
CA ILE A 154 -6.05 1.60 -26.70
C ILE A 154 -6.72 2.64 -27.58
N ASP A 155 -7.85 2.25 -28.19
CA ASP A 155 -8.64 3.16 -29.01
C ASP A 155 -9.20 4.33 -28.17
N PRO A 156 -9.16 5.56 -28.66
CA PRO A 156 -9.70 6.73 -27.95
C PRO A 156 -11.16 6.60 -27.52
N ASP A 157 -11.97 5.92 -28.31
CA ASP A 157 -13.42 5.78 -28.10
C ASP A 157 -13.81 4.51 -27.33
N GLU A 158 -12.84 3.60 -27.08
CA GLU A 158 -13.09 2.36 -26.34
C GLU A 158 -13.20 2.66 -24.83
N GLU A 159 -14.25 2.15 -24.16
CA GLU A 159 -14.34 2.21 -22.71
C GLU A 159 -13.34 1.26 -22.07
N LEU A 160 -12.47 1.76 -21.19
CA LEU A 160 -11.42 1.00 -20.52
C LEU A 160 -11.67 0.89 -19.02
N ILE A 161 -11.89 -0.32 -18.54
CA ILE A 161 -11.91 -0.66 -17.12
C ILE A 161 -10.56 -1.31 -16.76
N LEU A 162 -9.77 -0.64 -15.94
CA LEU A 162 -8.48 -1.11 -15.47
C LEU A 162 -8.60 -1.82 -14.14
N ILE A 163 -8.03 -3.02 -14.04
CA ILE A 163 -7.83 -3.73 -12.78
C ILE A 163 -6.35 -3.68 -12.42
N LEU A 164 -6.03 -3.07 -11.27
CA LEU A 164 -4.65 -2.89 -10.82
C LEU A 164 -4.41 -3.64 -9.51
N SER A 165 -3.53 -4.64 -9.56
CA SER A 165 -3.05 -5.39 -8.40
C SER A 165 -1.61 -5.01 -8.08
N GLY A 166 -1.38 -4.48 -6.87
CA GLY A 166 -0.03 -4.13 -6.42
C GLY A 166 0.86 -5.33 -6.12
N GLY A 167 2.19 -5.10 -6.05
CA GLY A 167 3.19 -6.17 -5.86
C GLY A 167 3.15 -6.85 -4.49
N GLY A 168 2.57 -6.22 -3.47
CA GLY A 168 2.51 -6.79 -2.12
C GLY A 168 1.31 -7.71 -1.86
N GLY A 169 0.39 -7.90 -2.84
CA GLY A 169 -0.83 -8.67 -2.69
C GLY A 169 -0.81 -10.04 -3.34
N GLU A 170 -1.90 -10.79 -3.08
CA GLU A 170 -2.17 -12.03 -3.78
C GLU A 170 -2.81 -11.80 -5.16
N GLY A 171 -3.33 -10.60 -5.39
CA GLY A 171 -4.07 -10.23 -6.60
C GLY A 171 -5.54 -10.66 -6.55
N PHE A 172 -6.28 -10.26 -7.57
CA PHE A 172 -7.70 -10.56 -7.65
C PHE A 172 -7.98 -11.90 -8.34
N GLY A 173 -9.04 -12.57 -7.90
CA GLY A 173 -9.49 -13.83 -8.47
C GLY A 173 -10.04 -13.67 -9.90
N GLN A 174 -9.63 -14.56 -10.81
CA GLN A 174 -10.03 -14.56 -12.21
C GLN A 174 -11.55 -14.72 -12.38
N ALA A 175 -12.19 -15.61 -11.61
CA ALA A 175 -13.60 -15.90 -11.77
C ALA A 175 -14.51 -14.68 -11.54
N PRO A 176 -14.41 -13.92 -10.43
CA PRO A 176 -15.19 -12.69 -10.25
C PRO A 176 -14.91 -11.63 -11.31
N LEU A 177 -13.66 -11.46 -11.75
CA LEU A 177 -13.32 -10.54 -12.84
C LEU A 177 -13.99 -10.94 -14.16
N GLY A 178 -14.00 -12.23 -14.49
CA GLY A 178 -14.71 -12.74 -15.66
C GLY A 178 -16.23 -12.51 -15.61
N VAL A 179 -16.85 -12.54 -14.41
CA VAL A 179 -18.26 -12.13 -14.25
C VAL A 179 -18.42 -10.64 -14.55
N GLY A 180 -17.53 -9.79 -14.04
CA GLY A 180 -17.56 -8.35 -14.30
C GLY A 180 -17.43 -8.04 -15.79
N ALA A 181 -16.46 -8.63 -16.47
CA ALA A 181 -16.23 -8.42 -17.89
C ALA A 181 -17.41 -8.84 -18.76
N ARG A 182 -18.08 -9.96 -18.43
CA ARG A 182 -19.34 -10.37 -19.09
C ARG A 182 -20.49 -9.42 -18.84
N THR A 183 -20.50 -8.74 -17.70
CA THR A 183 -21.55 -7.78 -17.34
C THR A 183 -21.44 -6.48 -18.14
N CYS A 184 -20.23 -6.08 -18.51
CA CYS A 184 -19.95 -4.89 -19.31
C CYS A 184 -19.26 -5.30 -20.63
N PRO A 185 -19.97 -5.91 -21.58
CA PRO A 185 -19.36 -6.51 -22.77
C PRO A 185 -18.83 -5.47 -23.77
N SER A 186 -19.30 -4.22 -23.70
CA SER A 186 -18.81 -3.12 -24.54
C SER A 186 -17.50 -2.52 -24.01
N ALA A 187 -17.17 -2.69 -22.74
CA ALA A 187 -15.94 -2.20 -22.17
C ALA A 187 -14.81 -3.21 -22.34
N ARG A 188 -13.61 -2.71 -22.64
CA ARG A 188 -12.37 -3.49 -22.55
C ARG A 188 -11.90 -3.54 -21.11
N TRP A 189 -11.60 -4.72 -20.63
CA TRP A 189 -11.03 -4.95 -19.31
C TRP A 189 -9.57 -5.30 -19.44
N ILE A 190 -8.70 -4.57 -18.73
CA ILE A 190 -7.27 -4.88 -18.69
C ILE A 190 -6.88 -5.07 -17.23
N THR A 191 -6.18 -6.17 -16.95
CA THR A 191 -5.55 -6.38 -15.64
C THR A 191 -4.06 -6.17 -15.75
N ILE A 192 -3.49 -5.41 -14.81
CA ILE A 192 -2.05 -5.30 -14.60
C ILE A 192 -1.70 -5.73 -13.18
N GLY A 193 -0.53 -6.34 -13.02
CA GLY A 193 -0.14 -7.01 -11.79
C GLY A 193 -0.63 -8.46 -11.71
N LYS A 194 -0.75 -8.97 -10.50
CA LYS A 194 -1.05 -10.39 -10.25
C LYS A 194 -2.56 -10.68 -10.33
N VAL A 195 -2.92 -11.75 -10.99
CA VAL A 195 -4.28 -12.32 -11.02
C VAL A 195 -4.21 -13.77 -10.57
N GLN A 196 -5.08 -14.14 -9.63
CA GLN A 196 -5.23 -15.53 -9.18
C GLN A 196 -6.04 -16.30 -10.22
N ARG A 197 -5.38 -17.21 -10.93
CA ARG A 197 -6.00 -17.99 -11.99
C ARG A 197 -6.70 -19.23 -11.42
N ASP A 198 -7.93 -19.46 -11.90
CA ASP A 198 -8.70 -20.65 -11.62
C ASP A 198 -8.64 -21.62 -12.80
N TRP A 199 -8.39 -22.90 -12.54
CA TRP A 199 -8.24 -23.95 -13.56
C TRP A 199 -9.47 -24.12 -14.49
N HIS A 200 -10.64 -23.69 -14.03
CA HIS A 200 -11.92 -23.90 -14.72
C HIS A 200 -12.60 -22.60 -15.14
N ALA A 201 -11.95 -21.44 -14.94
CA ALA A 201 -12.56 -20.17 -15.31
C ALA A 201 -12.54 -19.98 -16.84
N THR A 202 -13.72 -19.82 -17.42
CA THR A 202 -13.86 -19.41 -18.81
C THR A 202 -13.80 -17.90 -18.89
N GLU A 203 -12.81 -17.37 -19.60
CA GLU A 203 -12.65 -15.93 -19.76
C GLU A 203 -13.49 -15.39 -20.93
N PRO A 204 -14.16 -14.25 -20.77
CA PRO A 204 -14.77 -13.52 -21.86
C PRO A 204 -13.72 -12.85 -22.74
N GLY A 205 -14.02 -12.63 -24.02
CA GLY A 205 -13.05 -12.09 -24.98
C GLY A 205 -12.67 -10.62 -24.78
N ASN A 206 -13.38 -9.90 -23.90
CA ASN A 206 -13.12 -8.48 -23.60
C ASN A 206 -12.25 -8.24 -22.37
N ILE A 207 -11.64 -9.27 -21.78
CA ILE A 207 -10.66 -9.15 -20.70
C ILE A 207 -9.27 -9.60 -21.15
N GLU A 208 -8.24 -8.83 -20.83
CA GLU A 208 -6.85 -9.08 -21.15
C GLU A 208 -5.97 -8.98 -19.90
N HIS A 209 -5.12 -9.97 -19.67
CA HIS A 209 -4.18 -10.01 -18.53
C HIS A 209 -2.77 -9.68 -19.02
N ARG A 210 -2.27 -8.49 -18.68
CA ARG A 210 -0.94 -8.03 -19.09
C ARG A 210 0.18 -8.35 -18.09
N GLY A 211 -0.18 -8.84 -16.89
CA GLY A 211 0.80 -9.13 -15.87
C GLY A 211 1.51 -7.86 -15.35
N TRP A 212 2.78 -8.00 -15.00
CA TRP A 212 3.55 -6.87 -14.51
C TRP A 212 3.97 -5.95 -15.66
N VAL A 213 3.80 -4.64 -15.47
CA VAL A 213 4.16 -3.60 -16.45
C VAL A 213 4.99 -2.52 -15.76
N ASP A 214 5.92 -1.92 -16.50
CA ASP A 214 6.78 -0.83 -15.97
C ASP A 214 6.13 0.55 -16.10
N ASN A 215 5.08 0.68 -16.90
CA ASN A 215 4.38 1.92 -17.20
C ASN A 215 2.94 1.94 -16.65
N ALA A 216 2.74 1.49 -15.42
CA ALA A 216 1.42 1.42 -14.78
C ALA A 216 0.69 2.78 -14.78
N ASP A 217 1.42 3.89 -14.70
CA ASP A 217 0.86 5.25 -14.73
C ASP A 217 0.14 5.56 -16.05
N ASP A 218 0.64 5.07 -17.20
CA ASP A 218 -0.04 5.22 -18.49
C ASP A 218 -1.38 4.45 -18.48
N TYR A 219 -1.44 3.25 -17.87
CA TYR A 219 -2.69 2.49 -17.75
C TYR A 219 -3.71 3.20 -16.86
N VAL A 220 -3.27 3.74 -15.73
CA VAL A 220 -4.14 4.52 -14.83
C VAL A 220 -4.64 5.78 -15.55
N ALA A 221 -3.77 6.53 -16.24
CA ALA A 221 -4.14 7.71 -16.99
C ALA A 221 -5.12 7.42 -18.14
N ALA A 222 -4.95 6.28 -18.83
CA ALA A 222 -5.79 5.84 -19.94
C ALA A 222 -7.19 5.35 -19.53
N ALA A 223 -7.33 4.85 -18.30
CA ALA A 223 -8.55 4.22 -17.81
C ALA A 223 -9.72 5.19 -17.67
N ASP A 224 -10.93 4.70 -17.87
CA ASP A 224 -12.17 5.41 -17.56
C ASP A 224 -12.65 5.07 -16.15
N LEU A 225 -12.41 3.83 -15.69
CA LEU A 225 -12.66 3.38 -14.33
C LEU A 225 -11.51 2.48 -13.86
N VAL A 226 -11.09 2.66 -12.61
CA VAL A 226 -10.06 1.83 -12.01
C VAL A 226 -10.64 0.98 -10.88
N ILE A 227 -10.31 -0.30 -10.87
CA ILE A 227 -10.59 -1.24 -9.79
C ILE A 227 -9.24 -1.67 -9.20
N SER A 228 -9.02 -1.47 -7.92
CA SER A 228 -7.72 -1.81 -7.34
C SER A 228 -7.78 -2.15 -5.86
N SER A 229 -6.71 -2.78 -5.38
CA SER A 229 -6.44 -2.85 -3.94
C SER A 229 -6.01 -1.48 -3.40
N THR A 230 -5.97 -1.33 -2.07
CA THR A 230 -5.66 -0.05 -1.41
C THR A 230 -4.21 0.04 -0.92
N GLY A 231 -3.26 -0.46 -1.72
CA GLY A 231 -1.82 -0.26 -1.49
C GLY A 231 -1.41 1.21 -1.60
N ASN A 232 -0.40 1.66 -0.84
CA ASN A 232 -0.01 3.08 -0.78
C ASN A 232 0.26 3.70 -2.16
N THR A 233 1.15 3.10 -2.93
CA THR A 233 1.54 3.61 -4.27
C THR A 233 0.34 3.66 -5.21
N THR A 234 -0.43 2.57 -5.27
CA THR A 234 -1.63 2.47 -6.11
C THR A 234 -2.66 3.55 -5.77
N CYS A 235 -2.90 3.79 -4.47
CA CYS A 235 -3.82 4.85 -4.05
C CYS A 235 -3.39 6.22 -4.57
N GLN A 236 -2.12 6.54 -4.43
CA GLN A 236 -1.60 7.84 -4.85
C GLN A 236 -1.63 8.03 -6.37
N GLN A 237 -1.31 6.99 -7.15
CA GLN A 237 -1.41 7.02 -8.61
C GLN A 237 -2.85 7.28 -9.06
N ILE A 238 -3.83 6.59 -8.47
CA ILE A 238 -5.25 6.74 -8.85
C ILE A 238 -5.78 8.12 -8.43
N LEU A 239 -5.45 8.58 -7.22
CA LEU A 239 -5.84 9.91 -6.74
C LEU A 239 -5.25 11.01 -7.61
N ALA A 240 -3.97 10.93 -7.96
CA ALA A 240 -3.32 11.89 -8.85
C ALA A 240 -4.00 11.97 -10.24
N ALA A 241 -4.42 10.80 -10.76
CA ALA A 241 -5.12 10.72 -12.04
C ALA A 241 -6.61 11.09 -11.96
N ALA A 242 -7.13 11.31 -10.75
CA ALA A 242 -8.53 11.69 -10.50
C ALA A 242 -9.55 10.78 -11.23
N LYS A 243 -9.35 9.46 -11.12
CA LYS A 243 -10.18 8.47 -11.82
C LYS A 243 -11.37 7.99 -10.97
N PRO A 244 -12.52 7.65 -11.59
CA PRO A 244 -13.54 6.84 -10.94
C PRO A 244 -12.91 5.58 -10.37
N TRP A 245 -13.05 5.35 -9.06
CA TRP A 245 -12.29 4.31 -8.38
C TRP A 245 -13.18 3.40 -7.52
N LEU A 246 -13.14 2.11 -7.84
CA LEU A 246 -13.68 1.04 -7.01
C LEU A 246 -12.53 0.37 -6.24
N ALA A 247 -12.43 0.67 -4.97
CA ALA A 247 -11.36 0.17 -4.10
C ALA A 247 -11.79 -1.12 -3.39
N ILE A 248 -11.00 -2.18 -3.55
CA ILE A 248 -11.24 -3.49 -2.97
C ILE A 248 -10.02 -3.84 -2.11
N PRO A 249 -10.08 -3.65 -0.77
CA PRO A 249 -8.94 -3.94 0.09
C PRO A 249 -8.60 -5.43 0.10
N GLU A 250 -7.32 -5.74 0.06
CA GLU A 250 -6.80 -7.09 0.31
C GLU A 250 -6.44 -7.25 1.79
N TRP A 251 -6.46 -8.48 2.28
CA TRP A 251 -6.00 -8.76 3.64
C TRP A 251 -4.53 -8.34 3.85
N ARG A 252 -4.27 -7.65 4.94
CA ARG A 252 -2.93 -7.28 5.43
C ARG A 252 -2.91 -7.31 6.95
N TYR A 253 -1.72 -7.51 7.49
CA TYR A 253 -1.50 -7.32 8.93
C TYR A 253 -2.04 -5.97 9.40
N PHE A 254 -2.55 -5.94 10.61
CA PHE A 254 -3.12 -4.73 11.23
C PHE A 254 -4.34 -4.16 10.51
N ASP A 255 -5.00 -4.92 9.67
CA ASP A 255 -6.16 -4.46 8.88
C ASP A 255 -5.86 -3.24 7.99
N GLU A 256 -4.59 -3.09 7.58
CA GLU A 256 -4.05 -1.89 6.94
C GLU A 256 -4.88 -1.43 5.74
N GLN A 257 -5.17 -2.34 4.80
CA GLN A 257 -5.87 -1.95 3.58
C GLN A 257 -7.35 -1.68 3.81
N HIS A 258 -8.00 -2.37 4.74
CA HIS A 258 -9.39 -2.11 5.10
C HIS A 258 -9.54 -0.75 5.79
N ARG A 259 -8.68 -0.42 6.74
CA ARG A 259 -8.67 0.91 7.38
C ARG A 259 -8.41 2.03 6.38
N LYS A 260 -7.55 1.80 5.42
CA LYS A 260 -7.32 2.76 4.33
C LYS A 260 -8.55 2.89 3.42
N ALA A 261 -9.21 1.79 3.07
CA ALA A 261 -10.45 1.82 2.29
C ALA A 261 -11.54 2.63 3.01
N ASP A 262 -11.67 2.44 4.33
CA ASP A 262 -12.62 3.21 5.13
C ASP A 262 -12.30 4.72 5.12
N ALA A 263 -11.01 5.09 5.22
CA ALA A 263 -10.58 6.49 5.10
C ALA A 263 -10.86 7.08 3.72
N LEU A 264 -10.58 6.35 2.63
CA LEU A 264 -10.88 6.76 1.26
C LEU A 264 -12.39 6.96 1.03
N ALA A 265 -13.21 6.06 1.57
CA ALA A 265 -14.67 6.18 1.50
C ALA A 265 -15.18 7.40 2.28
N ALA A 266 -14.66 7.63 3.49
CA ALA A 266 -15.02 8.78 4.33
C ALA A 266 -14.63 10.11 3.67
N ALA A 267 -13.45 10.17 3.02
CA ALA A 267 -13.03 11.33 2.21
C ALA A 267 -13.86 11.50 0.93
N GLY A 268 -14.64 10.50 0.52
CA GLY A 268 -15.47 10.53 -0.68
C GLY A 268 -14.67 10.49 -1.99
N VAL A 269 -13.47 9.88 -1.95
CA VAL A 269 -12.54 9.80 -3.10
C VAL A 269 -12.56 8.43 -3.80
N ALA A 270 -13.19 7.43 -3.19
CA ALA A 270 -13.39 6.10 -3.76
C ALA A 270 -14.72 5.49 -3.35
N THR A 271 -15.28 4.65 -4.18
CA THR A 271 -16.30 3.66 -3.78
C THR A 271 -15.57 2.42 -3.27
N THR A 272 -15.99 1.87 -2.14
CA THR A 272 -15.28 0.75 -1.51
C THR A 272 -16.21 -0.44 -1.32
N LEU A 273 -15.69 -1.64 -1.59
CA LEU A 273 -16.34 -2.91 -1.27
C LEU A 273 -15.34 -3.80 -0.54
N ARG A 274 -15.82 -4.64 0.34
CA ARG A 274 -14.96 -5.59 1.08
C ARG A 274 -14.40 -6.70 0.18
N HIS A 275 -15.12 -7.07 -0.87
CA HIS A 275 -14.75 -8.13 -1.81
C HIS A 275 -15.23 -7.77 -3.22
N LEU A 276 -14.62 -8.35 -4.24
CA LEU A 276 -15.12 -8.28 -5.61
C LEU A 276 -16.54 -8.82 -5.67
N PRO A 277 -17.45 -8.19 -6.45
CA PRO A 277 -18.78 -8.74 -6.67
C PRO A 277 -18.71 -10.12 -7.36
N SER A 278 -19.54 -11.05 -6.91
CA SER A 278 -19.63 -12.41 -7.46
C SER A 278 -20.78 -12.61 -8.45
N SER A 279 -21.62 -11.60 -8.65
CA SER A 279 -22.78 -11.65 -9.53
C SER A 279 -22.83 -10.49 -10.50
N ALA A 280 -23.51 -10.67 -11.63
CA ALA A 280 -23.73 -9.61 -12.63
C ALA A 280 -24.43 -8.38 -12.02
N HIS A 281 -25.47 -8.59 -11.21
CA HIS A 281 -26.16 -7.50 -10.53
C HIS A 281 -25.21 -6.73 -9.59
N GLY A 282 -24.38 -7.42 -8.80
CA GLY A 282 -23.40 -6.80 -7.92
C GLY A 282 -22.39 -5.95 -8.69
N TRP A 283 -21.91 -6.43 -9.83
CA TRP A 283 -21.01 -5.68 -10.70
C TRP A 283 -21.67 -4.44 -11.30
N THR A 284 -22.87 -4.57 -11.85
CA THR A 284 -23.64 -3.42 -12.39
C THR A 284 -23.81 -2.34 -11.32
N SER A 285 -24.24 -2.74 -10.12
CA SER A 285 -24.42 -1.80 -9.00
C SER A 285 -23.11 -1.12 -8.59
N ALA A 286 -22.04 -1.88 -8.43
CA ALA A 286 -20.74 -1.34 -8.00
C ALA A 286 -20.16 -0.35 -9.00
N ILE A 287 -20.20 -0.67 -10.29
CA ILE A 287 -19.70 0.20 -11.37
C ILE A 287 -20.57 1.46 -11.46
N SER A 288 -21.90 1.33 -11.48
CA SER A 288 -22.81 2.48 -11.52
C SER A 288 -22.64 3.41 -10.31
N GLU A 289 -22.51 2.84 -9.11
CA GLU A 289 -22.26 3.61 -7.89
C GLU A 289 -20.92 4.35 -7.96
N THR A 290 -19.87 3.69 -8.48
CA THR A 290 -18.55 4.30 -8.64
C THR A 290 -18.61 5.52 -9.57
N TRP A 291 -19.28 5.42 -10.70
CA TRP A 291 -19.51 6.55 -11.60
C TRP A 291 -20.30 7.67 -10.94
N THR A 292 -21.37 7.34 -10.25
CA THR A 292 -22.27 8.31 -9.61
C THR A 292 -21.59 9.08 -8.48
N ARG A 293 -20.72 8.40 -7.71
CA ARG A 293 -20.02 8.98 -6.57
C ARG A 293 -18.72 9.69 -6.93
N HIS A 294 -18.21 9.48 -8.14
CA HIS A 294 -16.93 10.09 -8.54
C HIS A 294 -16.95 11.62 -8.43
N ARG A 295 -15.95 12.16 -7.75
CA ARG A 295 -15.74 13.60 -7.53
C ARG A 295 -14.27 13.93 -7.76
N PRO A 296 -13.85 14.26 -8.99
CA PRO A 296 -12.45 14.52 -9.33
C PRO A 296 -11.84 15.67 -8.51
N ASP A 297 -12.64 16.66 -8.14
CA ASP A 297 -12.16 17.80 -7.33
C ASP A 297 -11.75 17.41 -5.90
N ARG A 298 -12.23 16.27 -5.39
CA ARG A 298 -11.85 15.76 -4.08
C ARG A 298 -10.60 14.88 -4.13
N GLN A 299 -10.24 14.39 -5.29
CA GLN A 299 -9.06 13.55 -5.48
C GLN A 299 -7.79 14.37 -5.70
N ARG A 300 -7.92 15.57 -6.22
CA ARG A 300 -6.85 16.56 -6.44
C ARG A 300 -6.60 17.39 -5.17
#